data_146a0e767d6124fc95eee17b931ae029
#
_entry.id   146a0e767d6124fc95eee17b931ae029
#
_cell.length_a   1.000
_cell.length_b   1.000
_cell.length_c   1.000
_cell.angle_alpha   90.00
_cell.angle_beta   90.00
_cell.angle_gamma   90.00
#
_symmetry.space_group_name_H-M   'P 1'
#
loop_
_entity.id
_entity.type
_entity.pdbx_description
1 polymer ?
#
loop_
_entity_poly.entity_id
_entity_poly.type
_entity_poly.pdbx_seq_one_letter_code
_entity_poly.pdbx_strand_id
1 'polypeptide(L)'
;MQITFFSNYFNHHQQALCDELYRQNDGNFTFVETEPMEEFRTGMGWGVKDMPSYVLKSYLGEKEKKEAMRLGEESDVVMIGSAPEDFVEKRLSKNRLTFRYTERPLKEGTVKMLIPRLARKFYHLHYRNRKKNIYVLGASAYAASDYKKLHSYPGKCLKFGYFPFIHSRREEELMAEKRKNQPVEILWTGRFLRLKRADLLLKACGELKRNNVRFHLTMIGSGEEEQRLKALAEKEGLRESVTWKGFLSPEEVRAEMEKANIYVMTSNFLEGWGSVIYEGLSAGCAVVASHACGSAPWLVKPSENGFLFESGRFKSLYDKLYRLCTDRELTERLGRKAYHQMQEVWNPTVAAGRIIEMSVALLNEETVAYEDGPLSPAPVLKNHWYKEGTL
;
A
#
# COMPACT_ATOMS: atom_id res chain seq x y z
N MET A 1 -3.90 8.50 -26.45
CA MET A 1 -4.77 7.40 -25.95
C MET A 1 -5.53 7.92 -24.74
N GLN A 2 -6.89 7.83 -24.72
CA GLN A 2 -7.67 8.28 -23.58
C GLN A 2 -7.66 7.23 -22.47
N ILE A 3 -7.17 7.60 -21.29
CA ILE A 3 -7.20 6.78 -20.08
C ILE A 3 -8.19 7.39 -19.07
N THR A 4 -9.10 6.60 -18.54
CA THR A 4 -10.04 7.07 -17.49
C THR A 4 -9.95 6.18 -16.26
N PHE A 5 -9.78 6.81 -15.09
CA PHE A 5 -9.72 6.12 -13.81
C PHE A 5 -10.95 6.42 -12.95
N PHE A 6 -11.76 5.41 -12.68
CA PHE A 6 -12.95 5.50 -11.82
C PHE A 6 -12.62 5.05 -10.40
N SER A 7 -12.91 5.88 -9.41
CA SER A 7 -12.86 5.50 -7.99
C SER A 7 -13.94 6.24 -7.21
N ASN A 8 -14.11 5.88 -5.93
CA ASN A 8 -15.08 6.55 -5.07
C ASN A 8 -14.76 8.06 -4.95
N TYR A 9 -13.66 8.43 -4.36
CA TYR A 9 -13.22 9.83 -4.23
C TYR A 9 -11.72 9.97 -4.54
N PHE A 10 -11.34 11.17 -4.96
CA PHE A 10 -9.95 11.54 -5.23
C PHE A 10 -9.24 11.88 -3.92
N ASN A 11 -8.05 11.33 -3.68
CA ASN A 11 -7.30 11.52 -2.44
C ASN A 11 -5.79 11.55 -2.67
N HIS A 12 -5.04 11.98 -1.66
CA HIS A 12 -3.59 12.17 -1.71
C HIS A 12 -2.80 10.88 -2.04
N HIS A 13 -3.32 9.68 -1.75
CA HIS A 13 -2.66 8.42 -2.12
C HIS A 13 -2.72 8.12 -3.62
N GLN A 14 -3.69 8.71 -4.33
CA GLN A 14 -3.90 8.51 -5.77
C GLN A 14 -3.34 9.68 -6.59
N GLN A 15 -3.24 10.86 -6.00
CA GLN A 15 -2.89 12.09 -6.69
C GLN A 15 -1.58 11.98 -7.48
N ALA A 16 -0.48 11.55 -6.86
CA ALA A 16 0.81 11.49 -7.52
C ALA A 16 0.82 10.56 -8.75
N LEU A 17 0.14 9.42 -8.68
CA LEU A 17 -0.04 8.53 -9.83
C LEU A 17 -0.89 9.18 -10.92
N CYS A 18 -1.96 9.86 -10.55
CA CYS A 18 -2.86 10.53 -11.50
C CYS A 18 -2.19 11.73 -12.19
N ASP A 19 -1.41 12.53 -11.44
CA ASP A 19 -0.61 13.62 -12.00
C ASP A 19 0.38 13.10 -13.04
N GLU A 20 1.04 11.98 -12.75
CA GLU A 20 1.99 11.35 -13.68
C GLU A 20 1.28 10.74 -14.91
N LEU A 21 0.12 10.10 -14.75
CA LEU A 21 -0.69 9.63 -15.88
C LEU A 21 -1.14 10.78 -16.78
N TYR A 22 -1.58 11.90 -16.20
CA TYR A 22 -1.96 13.09 -16.95
C TYR A 22 -0.77 13.69 -17.68
N ARG A 23 0.38 13.84 -17.02
CA ARG A 23 1.60 14.42 -17.58
C ARG A 23 2.19 13.55 -18.73
N GLN A 24 2.34 12.22 -18.49
CA GLN A 24 3.00 11.31 -19.42
C GLN A 24 2.12 10.91 -20.60
N ASN A 25 0.81 11.12 -20.51
CA ASN A 25 -0.16 10.82 -21.57
C ASN A 25 -0.69 12.09 -22.26
N ASP A 26 0.12 13.17 -22.28
CA ASP A 26 -0.17 14.44 -22.96
C ASP A 26 -1.56 15.02 -22.63
N GLY A 27 -1.95 14.94 -21.37
CA GLY A 27 -3.25 15.44 -20.88
C GLY A 27 -4.45 14.55 -21.19
N ASN A 28 -4.29 13.42 -21.87
CA ASN A 28 -5.38 12.51 -22.23
C ASN A 28 -5.72 11.55 -21.06
N PHE A 29 -5.95 12.10 -19.88
CA PHE A 29 -6.30 11.38 -18.68
C PHE A 29 -7.47 12.05 -17.97
N THR A 30 -8.40 11.25 -17.43
CA THR A 30 -9.51 11.74 -16.60
C THR A 30 -9.65 10.83 -15.38
N PHE A 31 -9.69 11.43 -14.19
CA PHE A 31 -10.11 10.74 -12.97
C PHE A 31 -11.60 11.02 -12.74
N VAL A 32 -12.41 9.98 -12.60
CA VAL A 32 -13.84 10.11 -12.29
C VAL A 32 -14.07 9.79 -10.82
N GLU A 33 -14.41 10.82 -10.05
CA GLU A 33 -14.86 10.72 -8.67
C GLU A 33 -16.37 10.38 -8.67
N THR A 34 -16.75 9.24 -8.05
CA THR A 34 -18.13 8.74 -8.14
C THR A 34 -18.99 9.07 -6.91
N GLU A 35 -18.40 9.48 -5.81
CA GLU A 35 -19.06 9.92 -4.59
C GLU A 35 -18.22 10.95 -3.84
N PRO A 36 -18.82 11.85 -3.03
CA PRO A 36 -18.08 12.81 -2.23
C PRO A 36 -17.29 12.10 -1.13
N MET A 37 -16.13 12.66 -0.78
CA MET A 37 -15.34 12.15 0.35
C MET A 37 -16.08 12.37 1.67
N GLU A 38 -16.08 11.37 2.54
CA GLU A 38 -16.65 11.44 3.88
C GLU A 38 -15.93 12.51 4.72
N GLU A 39 -16.65 13.33 5.47
CA GLU A 39 -16.10 14.41 6.33
C GLU A 39 -15.02 13.90 7.29
N PHE A 40 -15.21 12.71 7.86
CA PHE A 40 -14.23 12.05 8.72
C PHE A 40 -12.86 11.91 8.03
N ARG A 41 -12.84 11.56 6.74
CA ARG A 41 -11.58 11.39 5.98
C ARG A 41 -10.93 12.71 5.63
N THR A 42 -11.76 13.70 5.32
CA THR A 42 -11.28 15.08 5.11
C THR A 42 -10.62 15.61 6.38
N GLY A 43 -11.24 15.38 7.55
CA GLY A 43 -10.66 15.72 8.86
C GLY A 43 -9.36 14.98 9.19
N MET A 44 -9.10 13.83 8.57
CA MET A 44 -7.83 13.09 8.66
C MET A 44 -6.76 13.56 7.67
N GLY A 45 -7.00 14.63 6.90
CA GLY A 45 -6.05 15.15 5.93
C GLY A 45 -6.00 14.37 4.60
N TRP A 46 -7.03 13.56 4.28
CA TRP A 46 -7.06 12.81 3.01
C TRP A 46 -7.48 13.65 1.81
N GLY A 47 -8.08 14.82 2.06
CA GLY A 47 -8.52 15.74 1.02
C GLY A 47 -7.35 16.38 0.27
N VAL A 48 -7.57 16.67 -1.01
CA VAL A 48 -6.65 17.42 -1.86
C VAL A 48 -7.09 18.87 -1.88
N LYS A 49 -6.19 19.82 -1.56
CA LYS A 49 -6.52 21.25 -1.45
C LYS A 49 -6.92 21.85 -2.80
N ASP A 50 -6.08 21.62 -3.82
CA ASP A 50 -6.29 22.13 -5.18
C ASP A 50 -6.68 20.98 -6.09
N MET A 51 -7.99 20.89 -6.41
CA MET A 51 -8.51 19.82 -7.24
C MET A 51 -7.97 19.95 -8.69
N PRO A 52 -7.27 18.94 -9.21
CA PRO A 52 -6.74 18.97 -10.56
C PRO A 52 -7.83 19.04 -11.62
N SER A 53 -7.52 19.70 -12.76
CA SER A 53 -8.46 19.88 -13.87
C SER A 53 -8.91 18.59 -14.54
N TYR A 54 -8.16 17.50 -14.38
CA TYR A 54 -8.50 16.18 -14.91
C TYR A 54 -9.51 15.43 -14.03
N VAL A 55 -9.98 15.99 -12.91
CA VAL A 55 -10.95 15.32 -12.01
C VAL A 55 -12.36 15.70 -12.39
N LEU A 56 -13.14 14.72 -12.82
CA LEU A 56 -14.58 14.82 -13.08
C LEU A 56 -15.37 14.25 -11.90
N LYS A 57 -16.23 15.05 -11.27
CA LYS A 57 -17.12 14.63 -10.19
C LYS A 57 -18.48 14.22 -10.74
N SER A 58 -18.70 12.92 -10.92
CA SER A 58 -19.89 12.39 -11.62
C SER A 58 -21.22 12.59 -10.86
N TYR A 59 -21.15 12.93 -9.58
CA TYR A 59 -22.33 13.11 -8.71
C TYR A 59 -22.85 14.57 -8.65
N LEU A 60 -22.17 15.52 -9.31
CA LEU A 60 -22.58 16.92 -9.26
C LEU A 60 -23.85 17.22 -10.10
N GLY A 61 -24.11 16.41 -11.13
CA GLY A 61 -25.28 16.59 -11.97
C GLY A 61 -25.43 15.53 -13.07
N GLU A 62 -26.54 15.58 -13.79
CA GLU A 62 -26.84 14.63 -14.89
C GLU A 62 -25.88 14.77 -16.07
N LYS A 63 -25.32 15.97 -16.30
CA LYS A 63 -24.33 16.21 -17.36
C LYS A 63 -23.03 15.49 -17.04
N GLU A 64 -22.53 15.66 -15.82
CA GLU A 64 -21.30 15.06 -15.33
C GLU A 64 -21.44 13.53 -15.26
N LYS A 65 -22.59 13.03 -14.85
CA LYS A 65 -22.90 11.60 -14.84
C LYS A 65 -22.92 10.99 -16.24
N LYS A 66 -23.57 11.67 -17.20
CA LYS A 66 -23.60 11.23 -18.61
C LYS A 66 -22.20 11.20 -19.22
N GLU A 67 -21.39 12.21 -18.93
CA GLU A 67 -20.00 12.26 -19.40
C GLU A 67 -19.17 11.13 -18.77
N ALA A 68 -19.31 10.87 -17.47
CA ALA A 68 -18.65 9.75 -16.81
C ALA A 68 -19.06 8.40 -17.43
N MET A 69 -20.35 8.19 -17.73
CA MET A 69 -20.83 6.99 -18.41
C MET A 69 -20.24 6.85 -19.82
N ARG A 70 -20.15 7.95 -20.57
CA ARG A 70 -19.52 7.99 -21.90
C ARG A 70 -18.04 7.60 -21.80
N LEU A 71 -17.29 8.21 -20.88
CA LEU A 71 -15.88 7.90 -20.66
C LEU A 71 -15.69 6.42 -20.26
N GLY A 72 -16.54 5.87 -19.42
CA GLY A 72 -16.50 4.46 -19.04
C GLY A 72 -16.69 3.51 -20.22
N GLU A 73 -17.53 3.85 -21.18
CA GLU A 73 -17.79 3.07 -22.39
C GLU A 73 -16.70 3.29 -23.46
N GLU A 74 -16.32 4.54 -23.76
CA GLU A 74 -15.59 4.94 -24.98
C GLU A 74 -14.07 5.11 -24.80
N SER A 75 -13.55 5.39 -23.60
CA SER A 75 -12.12 5.55 -23.38
C SER A 75 -11.33 4.34 -23.88
N ASP A 76 -10.14 4.55 -24.42
CA ASP A 76 -9.30 3.45 -24.91
C ASP A 76 -8.98 2.47 -23.77
N VAL A 77 -8.65 3.02 -22.62
CA VAL A 77 -8.33 2.27 -21.40
C VAL A 77 -9.14 2.79 -20.22
N VAL A 78 -9.70 1.88 -19.43
CA VAL A 78 -10.35 2.23 -18.17
C VAL A 78 -9.68 1.50 -17.01
N MET A 79 -9.34 2.25 -15.99
CA MET A 79 -9.00 1.75 -14.66
C MET A 79 -10.25 1.88 -13.77
N ILE A 80 -10.65 0.82 -13.07
CA ILE A 80 -11.75 0.86 -12.12
C ILE A 80 -11.31 0.38 -10.75
N GLY A 81 -11.42 1.29 -9.77
CA GLY A 81 -11.17 1.03 -8.34
C GLY A 81 -12.47 0.83 -7.58
N SER A 82 -12.63 1.54 -6.47
CA SER A 82 -13.84 1.51 -5.62
C SER A 82 -14.96 2.37 -6.22
N ALA A 83 -15.42 2.02 -7.41
CA ALA A 83 -16.50 2.71 -8.12
C ALA A 83 -17.64 1.73 -8.45
N PRO A 84 -18.88 2.21 -8.68
CA PRO A 84 -19.98 1.39 -9.18
C PRO A 84 -19.65 0.75 -10.54
N GLU A 85 -20.05 -0.53 -10.70
CA GLU A 85 -19.81 -1.28 -11.95
C GLU A 85 -20.58 -0.73 -13.15
N ASP A 86 -21.65 -0.01 -12.90
CA ASP A 86 -22.55 0.55 -13.94
C ASP A 86 -21.74 1.43 -14.93
N PHE A 87 -20.71 2.13 -14.46
CA PHE A 87 -19.85 2.94 -15.31
C PHE A 87 -19.08 2.13 -16.36
N VAL A 88 -18.84 0.84 -16.12
CA VAL A 88 -18.05 -0.01 -17.04
C VAL A 88 -18.82 -1.18 -17.63
N GLU A 89 -20.11 -1.38 -17.30
CA GLU A 89 -20.89 -2.54 -17.73
C GLU A 89 -20.95 -2.67 -19.26
N LYS A 90 -21.28 -1.58 -19.97
CA LYS A 90 -21.28 -1.55 -21.43
C LYS A 90 -19.91 -1.83 -22.03
N ARG A 91 -18.85 -1.26 -21.45
CA ARG A 91 -17.46 -1.50 -21.85
C ARG A 91 -17.11 -2.98 -21.73
N LEU A 92 -17.43 -3.59 -20.59
CA LEU A 92 -17.19 -5.01 -20.35
C LEU A 92 -17.98 -5.90 -21.33
N SER A 93 -19.19 -5.52 -21.74
CA SER A 93 -19.94 -6.25 -22.76
C SER A 93 -19.24 -6.25 -24.12
N LYS A 94 -18.55 -5.16 -24.46
CA LYS A 94 -17.76 -4.97 -25.70
C LYS A 94 -16.33 -5.53 -25.60
N ASN A 95 -15.98 -6.20 -24.49
CA ASN A 95 -14.65 -6.77 -24.24
C ASN A 95 -13.48 -5.79 -24.34
N ARG A 96 -13.68 -4.50 -24.05
CA ARG A 96 -12.64 -3.46 -24.12
C ARG A 96 -11.67 -3.57 -22.94
N LEU A 97 -10.41 -3.17 -23.16
CA LEU A 97 -9.33 -3.21 -22.15
C LEU A 97 -9.71 -2.49 -20.86
N THR A 98 -9.69 -3.20 -19.75
CA THR A 98 -10.06 -2.67 -18.42
C THR A 98 -9.07 -3.17 -17.38
N PHE A 99 -8.55 -2.26 -16.55
CA PHE A 99 -7.77 -2.59 -15.36
C PHE A 99 -8.66 -2.50 -14.12
N ARG A 100 -8.72 -3.57 -13.32
CA ARG A 100 -9.34 -3.56 -11.99
C ARG A 100 -8.29 -3.24 -10.93
N TYR A 101 -8.37 -2.07 -10.34
CA TYR A 101 -7.50 -1.65 -9.26
C TYR A 101 -8.13 -2.00 -7.91
N THR A 102 -7.55 -2.93 -7.18
CA THR A 102 -8.20 -3.50 -6.00
C THR A 102 -7.22 -4.06 -4.98
N GLU A 103 -7.59 -3.93 -3.70
CA GLU A 103 -7.02 -4.74 -2.63
C GLU A 103 -7.55 -6.19 -2.73
N ARG A 104 -7.16 -7.03 -1.78
CA ARG A 104 -7.63 -8.41 -1.73
C ARG A 104 -9.13 -8.53 -1.38
N PRO A 105 -9.95 -9.19 -2.22
CA PRO A 105 -11.39 -9.30 -1.99
C PRO A 105 -11.76 -10.25 -0.83
N LEU A 106 -10.91 -11.22 -0.50
CA LEU A 106 -11.16 -12.24 0.53
C LEU A 106 -10.31 -12.03 1.81
N LYS A 107 -9.94 -10.79 2.17
CA LYS A 107 -9.12 -10.51 3.36
C LYS A 107 -9.73 -11.00 4.68
N GLU A 108 -11.04 -11.06 4.78
CA GLU A 108 -11.77 -11.59 5.95
C GLU A 108 -12.07 -13.09 5.86
N GLY A 109 -11.48 -13.78 4.87
CA GLY A 109 -11.59 -15.22 4.69
C GLY A 109 -12.55 -15.64 3.58
N THR A 110 -12.52 -16.95 3.28
CA THR A 110 -13.34 -17.55 2.22
C THR A 110 -14.79 -17.81 2.63
N VAL A 111 -15.12 -17.67 3.91
CA VAL A 111 -16.51 -17.79 4.42
C VAL A 111 -17.48 -16.85 3.69
N LYS A 112 -16.99 -15.71 3.20
CA LYS A 112 -17.75 -14.79 2.34
C LYS A 112 -18.33 -15.48 1.10
N MET A 113 -17.68 -16.49 0.56
CA MET A 113 -18.17 -17.24 -0.61
C MET A 113 -19.36 -18.13 -0.28
N LEU A 114 -19.58 -18.47 0.99
CA LEU A 114 -20.74 -19.24 1.46
C LEU A 114 -21.99 -18.37 1.68
N ILE A 115 -21.83 -17.05 1.67
CA ILE A 115 -22.94 -16.10 1.80
C ILE A 115 -23.55 -15.89 0.41
N PRO A 116 -24.80 -16.31 0.12
CA PRO A 116 -25.36 -16.33 -1.25
C PRO A 116 -25.30 -14.96 -1.96
N ARG A 117 -25.60 -13.88 -1.24
CA ARG A 117 -25.52 -12.50 -1.77
C ARG A 117 -24.08 -12.15 -2.22
N LEU A 118 -23.09 -12.48 -1.41
CA LEU A 118 -21.68 -12.17 -1.73
C LEU A 118 -21.13 -13.11 -2.81
N ALA A 119 -21.47 -14.40 -2.76
CA ALA A 119 -21.13 -15.35 -3.82
C ALA A 119 -21.68 -14.89 -5.18
N ARG A 120 -22.96 -14.47 -5.23
CA ARG A 120 -23.57 -13.90 -6.43
C ARG A 120 -22.85 -12.63 -6.90
N LYS A 121 -22.46 -11.73 -5.96
CA LYS A 121 -21.68 -10.54 -6.28
C LYS A 121 -20.32 -10.92 -6.91
N PHE A 122 -19.55 -11.84 -6.31
CA PHE A 122 -18.29 -12.30 -6.85
C PHE A 122 -18.42 -12.98 -8.21
N TYR A 123 -19.49 -13.76 -8.41
CA TYR A 123 -19.81 -14.37 -9.70
C TYR A 123 -20.01 -13.31 -10.78
N HIS A 124 -20.87 -12.31 -10.55
CA HIS A 124 -21.15 -11.27 -11.52
C HIS A 124 -19.97 -10.35 -11.80
N LEU A 125 -19.23 -9.93 -10.76
CA LEU A 125 -18.13 -9.00 -10.93
C LEU A 125 -16.88 -9.66 -11.55
N HIS A 126 -16.57 -10.89 -11.15
CA HIS A 126 -15.26 -11.49 -11.44
C HIS A 126 -15.37 -12.77 -12.27
N TYR A 127 -16.09 -13.79 -11.84
CA TYR A 127 -16.13 -15.07 -12.52
C TYR A 127 -16.75 -14.98 -13.92
N ARG A 128 -17.89 -14.32 -14.07
CA ARG A 128 -18.56 -14.08 -15.36
C ARG A 128 -17.63 -13.39 -16.36
N ASN A 129 -16.78 -12.51 -15.89
CA ASN A 129 -15.86 -11.69 -16.68
C ASN A 129 -14.44 -12.26 -16.78
N ARG A 130 -14.16 -13.47 -16.28
CA ARG A 130 -12.81 -14.04 -16.13
C ARG A 130 -12.01 -14.19 -17.42
N LYS A 131 -12.69 -14.34 -18.57
CA LYS A 131 -12.05 -14.49 -19.89
C LYS A 131 -11.95 -13.17 -20.67
N LYS A 132 -12.57 -12.10 -20.18
CA LYS A 132 -12.57 -10.80 -20.85
C LYS A 132 -11.20 -10.12 -20.80
N ASN A 133 -11.06 -9.06 -21.59
CA ASN A 133 -9.84 -8.25 -21.62
C ASN A 133 -9.73 -7.37 -20.36
N ILE A 134 -9.60 -8.03 -19.21
CA ILE A 134 -9.51 -7.43 -17.90
C ILE A 134 -8.23 -7.91 -17.24
N TYR A 135 -7.44 -6.97 -16.72
CA TYR A 135 -6.26 -7.21 -15.88
C TYR A 135 -6.50 -6.66 -14.47
N VAL A 136 -5.91 -7.31 -13.47
CA VAL A 136 -6.03 -6.89 -12.07
C VAL A 136 -4.76 -6.16 -11.65
N LEU A 137 -4.88 -4.90 -11.29
CA LEU A 137 -3.86 -4.13 -10.59
C LEU A 137 -4.02 -4.36 -9.09
N GLY A 138 -3.30 -5.35 -8.57
CA GLY A 138 -3.46 -5.80 -7.19
C GLY A 138 -2.73 -4.91 -6.20
N ALA A 139 -3.45 -4.18 -5.36
CA ALA A 139 -2.88 -3.49 -4.21
C ALA A 139 -2.81 -4.44 -3.00
N SER A 140 -2.28 -5.62 -3.21
CA SER A 140 -1.91 -6.61 -2.18
C SER A 140 -1.26 -7.83 -2.83
N ALA A 141 -0.18 -8.33 -2.26
CA ALA A 141 0.48 -9.55 -2.69
C ALA A 141 -0.41 -10.80 -2.62
N TYR A 142 -1.48 -10.74 -1.85
CA TYR A 142 -2.45 -11.83 -1.71
C TYR A 142 -3.64 -11.72 -2.67
N ALA A 143 -3.77 -10.65 -3.45
CA ALA A 143 -4.90 -10.46 -4.37
C ALA A 143 -4.95 -11.58 -5.43
N ALA A 144 -3.83 -11.95 -6.05
CA ALA A 144 -3.77 -13.04 -7.02
C ALA A 144 -4.23 -14.38 -6.43
N SER A 145 -3.91 -14.67 -5.16
CA SER A 145 -4.38 -15.86 -4.46
C SER A 145 -5.89 -15.85 -4.23
N ASP A 146 -6.46 -14.71 -3.88
CA ASP A 146 -7.89 -14.55 -3.70
C ASP A 146 -8.63 -14.71 -5.03
N TYR A 147 -8.15 -14.09 -6.13
CA TYR A 147 -8.73 -14.26 -7.45
C TYR A 147 -8.60 -15.68 -8.01
N LYS A 148 -7.50 -16.40 -7.68
CA LYS A 148 -7.39 -17.83 -7.99
C LYS A 148 -8.49 -18.64 -7.31
N LYS A 149 -8.81 -18.37 -6.03
CA LYS A 149 -9.92 -19.02 -5.31
C LYS A 149 -11.29 -18.69 -5.92
N LEU A 150 -11.44 -17.49 -6.49
CA LEU A 150 -12.62 -17.06 -7.23
C LEU A 150 -12.64 -17.57 -8.67
N HIS A 151 -11.67 -18.39 -9.09
CA HIS A 151 -11.51 -18.88 -10.47
C HIS A 151 -11.54 -17.74 -11.52
N SER A 152 -10.92 -16.60 -11.19
CA SER A 152 -10.99 -15.38 -11.98
C SER A 152 -9.61 -14.90 -12.38
N TYR A 153 -9.49 -14.32 -13.59
CA TYR A 153 -8.32 -13.63 -14.12
C TYR A 153 -7.01 -14.44 -14.12
N PRO A 154 -6.99 -15.70 -14.59
CA PRO A 154 -5.77 -16.51 -14.62
C PRO A 154 -4.69 -15.83 -15.46
N GLY A 155 -3.48 -15.66 -14.89
CA GLY A 155 -2.36 -15.00 -15.56
C GLY A 155 -2.49 -13.48 -15.78
N LYS A 156 -3.57 -12.85 -15.28
CA LYS A 156 -3.86 -11.43 -15.49
C LYS A 156 -3.80 -10.58 -14.20
N CYS A 157 -3.22 -11.11 -13.15
CA CYS A 157 -2.98 -10.34 -11.93
C CYS A 157 -1.57 -9.75 -11.95
N LEU A 158 -1.47 -8.46 -11.76
CA LEU A 158 -0.24 -7.66 -11.82
C LEU A 158 0.04 -7.05 -10.45
N LYS A 159 1.33 -6.95 -10.09
CA LYS A 159 1.74 -6.21 -8.89
C LYS A 159 1.40 -4.74 -9.07
N PHE A 160 0.78 -4.16 -8.07
CA PHE A 160 0.47 -2.73 -8.03
C PHE A 160 0.42 -2.26 -6.59
N GLY A 161 -0.04 -1.03 -6.32
CA GLY A 161 -0.13 -0.51 -4.97
C GLY A 161 -0.65 0.90 -4.94
N TYR A 162 -0.54 1.56 -3.79
CA TYR A 162 -0.71 2.99 -3.68
C TYR A 162 0.65 3.66 -3.86
N PHE A 163 0.66 4.78 -4.57
CA PHE A 163 1.86 5.54 -4.92
C PHE A 163 1.73 6.98 -4.43
N PRO A 164 1.82 7.23 -3.11
CA PRO A 164 1.85 8.60 -2.59
C PRO A 164 3.09 9.35 -3.09
N PHE A 165 3.10 10.66 -2.96
CA PHE A 165 4.25 11.49 -3.32
C PHE A 165 5.52 11.02 -2.61
N ILE A 166 6.60 10.89 -3.37
CA ILE A 166 7.95 10.70 -2.84
C ILE A 166 8.63 12.07 -2.79
N HIS A 167 9.00 12.50 -1.59
CA HIS A 167 9.81 13.70 -1.43
C HIS A 167 11.27 13.33 -1.64
N SER A 168 11.82 13.73 -2.78
CA SER A 168 13.23 13.54 -3.06
C SER A 168 14.06 14.46 -2.16
N ARG A 169 14.94 13.85 -1.37
CA ARG A 169 15.99 14.54 -0.61
C ARG A 169 17.36 14.04 -1.09
N ARG A 170 18.42 14.81 -0.85
CA ARG A 170 19.74 14.25 -1.05
C ARG A 170 19.97 13.11 -0.05
N GLU A 171 20.29 11.93 -0.56
CA GLU A 171 20.45 10.72 0.25
C GLU A 171 21.41 10.92 1.42
N GLU A 172 22.58 11.54 1.18
CA GLU A 172 23.57 11.77 2.23
C GLU A 172 23.06 12.69 3.35
N GLU A 173 22.23 13.69 3.03
CA GLU A 173 21.61 14.54 4.06
C GLU A 173 20.62 13.75 4.91
N LEU A 174 19.78 12.91 4.25
CA LEU A 174 18.84 12.05 4.94
C LEU A 174 19.54 11.06 5.86
N MET A 175 20.60 10.41 5.39
CA MET A 175 21.36 9.47 6.20
C MET A 175 22.17 10.17 7.31
N ALA A 176 22.71 11.35 7.05
CA ALA A 176 23.39 12.15 8.07
C ALA A 176 22.46 12.52 9.23
N GLU A 177 21.16 12.83 8.93
CA GLU A 177 20.17 13.11 9.97
C GLU A 177 19.91 11.86 10.83
N LYS A 178 19.73 10.71 10.19
CA LYS A 178 19.51 9.42 10.89
C LYS A 178 20.69 8.97 11.76
N ARG A 179 21.94 9.31 11.37
CA ARG A 179 23.14 8.99 12.16
C ARG A 179 23.22 9.74 13.50
N LYS A 180 22.52 10.88 13.62
CA LYS A 180 22.48 11.67 14.87
C LYS A 180 21.75 10.92 16.00
N ASN A 181 20.88 9.99 15.67
CA ASN A 181 20.13 9.24 16.68
C ASN A 181 21.05 8.38 17.56
N GLN A 182 21.05 8.66 18.84
CA GLN A 182 21.74 7.88 19.87
C GLN A 182 20.87 7.85 21.14
N PRO A 183 20.12 6.77 21.33
CA PRO A 183 20.13 5.46 20.64
C PRO A 183 19.42 5.44 19.28
N VAL A 184 19.34 4.24 18.66
CA VAL A 184 18.59 3.99 17.43
C VAL A 184 17.11 4.33 17.64
N GLU A 185 16.53 5.06 16.69
CA GLU A 185 15.13 5.46 16.69
C GLU A 185 14.28 4.45 15.92
N ILE A 186 13.31 3.85 16.59
CA ILE A 186 12.29 2.97 16.03
C ILE A 186 10.99 3.76 15.92
N LEU A 187 10.34 3.69 14.77
CA LEU A 187 9.06 4.36 14.53
C LEU A 187 7.96 3.35 14.20
N TRP A 188 6.81 3.55 14.79
CA TRP A 188 5.56 2.91 14.43
C TRP A 188 4.46 3.97 14.25
N THR A 189 3.67 3.87 13.18
CA THR A 189 2.53 4.76 12.97
C THR A 189 1.29 4.00 12.49
N GLY A 190 0.13 4.43 12.96
CA GLY A 190 -1.16 3.89 12.57
C GLY A 190 -2.25 4.08 13.61
N ARG A 191 -3.50 3.78 13.23
CA ARG A 191 -4.59 3.75 14.21
C ARG A 191 -4.35 2.61 15.22
N PHE A 192 -4.58 2.85 16.50
CA PHE A 192 -4.46 1.82 17.54
C PHE A 192 -5.66 0.89 17.50
N LEU A 193 -5.65 -0.04 16.53
CA LEU A 193 -6.66 -1.07 16.30
C LEU A 193 -6.07 -2.46 16.51
N ARG A 194 -6.89 -3.44 16.89
CA ARG A 194 -6.45 -4.84 17.07
C ARG A 194 -5.72 -5.43 15.87
N LEU A 195 -6.17 -5.11 14.65
CA LEU A 195 -5.53 -5.62 13.43
C LEU A 195 -4.10 -5.11 13.24
N LYS A 196 -3.77 -3.93 13.79
CA LYS A 196 -2.44 -3.30 13.67
C LYS A 196 -1.38 -3.95 14.55
N ARG A 197 -1.76 -4.73 15.56
CA ARG A 197 -0.88 -5.56 16.39
C ARG A 197 0.33 -4.82 16.97
N ALA A 198 0.16 -3.55 17.36
CA ALA A 198 1.20 -2.77 18.05
C ALA A 198 1.68 -3.44 19.36
N ASP A 199 0.85 -4.33 19.94
CA ASP A 199 1.21 -5.16 21.08
C ASP A 199 2.45 -6.03 20.83
N LEU A 200 2.65 -6.51 19.61
CA LEU A 200 3.84 -7.32 19.25
C LEU A 200 5.12 -6.49 19.31
N LEU A 201 5.05 -5.23 18.86
CA LEU A 201 6.20 -4.32 18.91
C LEU A 201 6.59 -4.02 20.36
N LEU A 202 5.62 -3.67 21.21
CA LEU A 202 5.90 -3.38 22.61
C LEU A 202 6.53 -4.58 23.34
N LYS A 203 6.06 -5.80 23.08
CA LYS A 203 6.66 -7.02 23.63
C LYS A 203 8.09 -7.24 23.12
N ALA A 204 8.34 -7.02 21.82
CA ALA A 204 9.67 -7.13 21.25
C ALA A 204 10.62 -6.07 21.83
N CYS A 205 10.16 -4.85 22.03
CA CYS A 205 10.91 -3.79 22.68
C CYS A 205 11.19 -4.09 24.17
N GLY A 206 10.23 -4.68 24.87
CA GLY A 206 10.45 -5.17 26.24
C GLY A 206 11.58 -6.20 26.31
N GLU A 207 11.64 -7.12 25.34
CA GLU A 207 12.73 -8.10 25.24
C GLU A 207 14.07 -7.44 24.89
N LEU A 208 14.10 -6.44 23.97
CA LEU A 208 15.30 -5.66 23.70
C LEU A 208 15.85 -5.01 24.97
N LYS A 209 14.99 -4.40 25.79
CA LYS A 209 15.36 -3.76 27.03
C LYS A 209 15.91 -4.76 28.06
N ARG A 210 15.28 -5.93 28.20
CA ARG A 210 15.78 -7.01 29.09
C ARG A 210 17.17 -7.51 28.68
N ASN A 211 17.49 -7.45 27.39
CA ASN A 211 18.80 -7.79 26.82
C ASN A 211 19.75 -6.59 26.74
N ASN A 212 19.49 -5.49 27.46
CA ASN A 212 20.30 -4.28 27.55
C ASN A 212 20.58 -3.60 26.19
N VAL A 213 19.72 -3.80 25.19
CA VAL A 213 19.79 -3.09 23.91
C VAL A 213 19.18 -1.70 24.07
N ARG A 214 19.94 -0.66 23.73
CA ARG A 214 19.47 0.73 23.78
C ARG A 214 18.74 1.10 22.48
N PHE A 215 17.54 1.61 22.60
CA PHE A 215 16.70 2.14 21.52
C PHE A 215 15.77 3.21 22.09
N HIS A 216 15.19 4.00 21.21
CA HIS A 216 14.01 4.81 21.49
C HIS A 216 12.89 4.42 20.55
N LEU A 217 11.64 4.38 21.01
CA LEU A 217 10.46 4.03 20.21
C LEU A 217 9.49 5.22 20.17
N THR A 218 9.20 5.71 18.98
CA THR A 218 8.13 6.69 18.75
C THR A 218 6.89 5.98 18.24
N MET A 219 5.76 6.19 18.95
CA MET A 219 4.43 5.66 18.60
C MET A 219 3.53 6.82 18.17
N ILE A 220 3.05 6.78 16.91
CA ILE A 220 2.19 7.82 16.33
C ILE A 220 0.82 7.23 16.02
N GLY A 221 -0.23 7.91 16.48
CA GLY A 221 -1.62 7.57 16.23
C GLY A 221 -2.48 7.58 17.46
N SER A 222 -3.73 7.19 17.28
CA SER A 222 -4.75 7.05 18.33
C SER A 222 -5.72 5.91 17.99
N GLY A 223 -6.55 5.51 18.94
CA GLY A 223 -7.58 4.50 18.70
C GLY A 223 -7.98 3.71 19.92
N GLU A 224 -8.90 2.76 19.74
CA GLU A 224 -9.55 1.99 20.82
C GLU A 224 -8.57 1.18 21.70
N GLU A 225 -7.41 0.81 21.16
CA GLU A 225 -6.40 0.02 21.88
C GLU A 225 -5.39 0.89 22.66
N GLU A 226 -5.48 2.22 22.62
CA GLU A 226 -4.44 3.13 23.16
C GLU A 226 -4.15 2.88 24.63
N GLN A 227 -5.18 2.83 25.48
CA GLN A 227 -5.00 2.62 26.92
C GLN A 227 -4.37 1.25 27.22
N ARG A 228 -4.81 0.21 26.50
CA ARG A 228 -4.26 -1.14 26.62
C ARG A 228 -2.79 -1.20 26.22
N LEU A 229 -2.42 -0.50 25.15
CA LEU A 229 -1.03 -0.44 24.68
C LEU A 229 -0.13 0.33 25.63
N LYS A 230 -0.60 1.45 26.21
CA LYS A 230 0.14 2.20 27.23
C LYS A 230 0.38 1.36 28.48
N ALA A 231 -0.65 0.67 28.99
CA ALA A 231 -0.51 -0.25 30.12
C ALA A 231 0.46 -1.42 29.81
N LEU A 232 0.44 -1.93 28.58
CA LEU A 232 1.39 -2.96 28.14
C LEU A 232 2.82 -2.42 28.13
N ALA A 233 3.05 -1.20 27.63
CA ALA A 233 4.37 -0.57 27.62
C ALA A 233 4.93 -0.40 29.04
N GLU A 234 4.11 0.00 30.01
CA GLU A 234 4.50 0.06 31.42
C GLU A 234 4.85 -1.31 31.98
N LYS A 235 4.02 -2.33 31.70
CA LYS A 235 4.30 -3.72 32.10
C LYS A 235 5.62 -4.26 31.54
N GLU A 236 5.95 -3.91 30.30
CA GLU A 236 7.20 -4.29 29.65
C GLU A 236 8.39 -3.39 30.08
N GLY A 237 8.15 -2.45 30.99
CA GLY A 237 9.17 -1.55 31.54
C GLY A 237 9.63 -0.46 30.56
N LEU A 238 8.82 -0.08 29.58
CA LEU A 238 9.23 0.79 28.47
C LEU A 238 8.96 2.28 28.70
N ARG A 239 8.52 2.70 29.89
CA ARG A 239 8.05 4.07 30.19
C ARG A 239 9.00 5.16 29.68
N GLU A 240 10.30 4.99 29.88
CA GLU A 240 11.33 5.96 29.46
C GLU A 240 11.85 5.77 28.03
N SER A 241 11.51 4.66 27.41
CA SER A 241 11.97 4.28 26.07
C SER A 241 10.94 4.52 24.99
N VAL A 242 9.72 4.96 25.34
CA VAL A 242 8.60 5.15 24.39
C VAL A 242 8.05 6.55 24.49
N THR A 243 7.96 7.22 23.34
CA THR A 243 7.24 8.50 23.18
C THR A 243 5.93 8.27 22.41
N TRP A 244 4.83 8.74 22.98
CA TRP A 244 3.49 8.71 22.40
C TRP A 244 3.16 10.10 21.84
N LYS A 245 3.08 10.24 20.51
CA LYS A 245 2.85 11.55 19.85
C LYS A 245 1.38 11.83 19.51
N GLY A 246 0.47 10.86 19.76
CA GLY A 246 -0.92 11.02 19.37
C GLY A 246 -1.10 11.06 17.85
N PHE A 247 -2.18 11.68 17.39
CA PHE A 247 -2.43 11.89 15.97
C PHE A 247 -1.54 13.01 15.42
N LEU A 248 -0.92 12.75 14.28
CA LEU A 248 -0.13 13.71 13.50
C LEU A 248 -0.66 13.78 12.05
N SER A 249 -0.48 14.91 11.39
CA SER A 249 -0.77 15.06 9.96
C SER A 249 0.15 14.18 9.11
N PRO A 250 -0.21 13.88 7.85
CA PRO A 250 0.66 13.11 6.94
C PRO A 250 2.06 13.71 6.77
N GLU A 251 2.17 15.03 6.73
CA GLU A 251 3.44 15.75 6.63
C GLU A 251 4.31 15.57 7.88
N GLU A 252 3.70 15.67 9.06
CA GLU A 252 4.39 15.46 10.34
C GLU A 252 4.83 14.00 10.50
N VAL A 253 3.98 13.03 10.11
CA VAL A 253 4.34 11.60 10.10
C VAL A 253 5.56 11.37 9.21
N ARG A 254 5.59 11.97 8.03
CA ARG A 254 6.72 11.88 7.12
C ARG A 254 8.00 12.47 7.74
N ALA A 255 7.91 13.63 8.35
CA ALA A 255 9.06 14.25 9.03
C ALA A 255 9.63 13.34 10.14
N GLU A 256 8.78 12.59 10.85
CA GLU A 256 9.23 11.61 11.83
C GLU A 256 9.85 10.37 11.16
N MET A 257 9.31 9.90 10.03
CA MET A 257 9.90 8.80 9.25
C MET A 257 11.30 9.16 8.72
N GLU A 258 11.50 10.40 8.26
CA GLU A 258 12.81 10.88 7.79
C GLU A 258 13.86 10.90 8.90
N LYS A 259 13.46 11.08 10.15
CA LYS A 259 14.36 11.01 11.31
C LYS A 259 14.61 9.57 11.77
N ALA A 260 13.61 8.70 11.71
CA ALA A 260 13.70 7.35 12.26
C ALA A 260 14.69 6.46 11.49
N ASN A 261 15.42 5.60 12.21
CA ASN A 261 16.32 4.62 11.61
C ASN A 261 15.57 3.38 11.13
N ILE A 262 14.58 2.93 11.92
CA ILE A 262 13.82 1.71 11.69
C ILE A 262 12.33 2.06 11.65
N TYR A 263 11.62 1.62 10.63
CA TYR A 263 10.16 1.67 10.59
C TYR A 263 9.58 0.26 10.79
N VAL A 264 8.56 0.13 11.64
CA VAL A 264 7.97 -1.18 11.97
C VAL A 264 6.49 -1.23 11.62
N MET A 265 6.09 -2.26 10.84
CA MET A 265 4.70 -2.55 10.49
C MET A 265 4.27 -3.90 11.01
N THR A 266 3.37 -3.93 11.98
CA THR A 266 2.99 -5.15 12.73
C THR A 266 1.67 -5.78 12.32
N SER A 267 0.90 -5.17 11.42
CA SER A 267 -0.47 -5.58 11.06
C SER A 267 -0.60 -7.04 10.64
N ASN A 268 -1.78 -7.60 10.88
CA ASN A 268 -2.15 -8.95 10.45
C ASN A 268 -2.76 -8.96 9.03
N PHE A 269 -3.30 -10.11 8.57
CA PHE A 269 -3.88 -10.31 7.24
C PHE A 269 -5.14 -9.49 6.93
N LEU A 270 -5.71 -8.76 7.90
CA LEU A 270 -6.80 -7.82 7.68
C LEU A 270 -6.30 -6.47 7.14
N GLU A 271 -5.00 -6.22 7.16
CA GLU A 271 -4.41 -5.10 6.44
C GLU A 271 -4.55 -5.31 4.94
N GLY A 272 -5.02 -4.29 4.21
CA GLY A 272 -5.11 -4.34 2.76
C GLY A 272 -3.73 -4.21 2.11
N TRP A 273 -3.29 -2.98 1.91
CA TRP A 273 -1.97 -2.66 1.35
C TRP A 273 -0.95 -2.35 2.45
N GLY A 274 -1.25 -1.39 3.32
CA GLY A 274 -0.32 -0.88 4.32
C GLY A 274 0.65 0.15 3.71
N SER A 275 0.12 1.28 3.22
CA SER A 275 0.88 2.35 2.54
C SER A 275 2.04 2.89 3.34
N VAL A 276 1.95 2.84 4.67
CA VAL A 276 3.03 3.27 5.57
C VAL A 276 4.35 2.47 5.41
N ILE A 277 4.31 1.24 4.87
CA ILE A 277 5.54 0.51 4.46
C ILE A 277 6.23 1.25 3.31
N TYR A 278 5.45 1.66 2.31
CA TYR A 278 5.94 2.45 1.18
C TYR A 278 6.56 3.76 1.65
N GLU A 279 5.89 4.46 2.56
CA GLU A 279 6.34 5.75 3.12
C GLU A 279 7.63 5.58 3.94
N GLY A 280 7.71 4.54 4.79
CA GLY A 280 8.91 4.23 5.56
C GLY A 280 10.13 3.90 4.69
N LEU A 281 9.95 3.10 3.62
CA LEU A 281 11.00 2.81 2.64
C LEU A 281 11.42 4.08 1.89
N SER A 282 10.46 4.92 1.46
CA SER A 282 10.71 6.18 0.77
C SER A 282 11.44 7.20 1.64
N ALA A 283 11.28 7.12 2.96
CA ALA A 283 11.99 7.92 3.94
C ALA A 283 13.37 7.34 4.33
N GLY A 284 13.84 6.28 3.67
CA GLY A 284 15.13 5.66 3.93
C GLY A 284 15.22 4.96 5.29
N CYS A 285 14.11 4.43 5.81
CA CYS A 285 14.14 3.58 7.00
C CYS A 285 14.50 2.13 6.62
N ALA A 286 15.25 1.44 7.48
CA ALA A 286 15.27 -0.02 7.47
C ALA A 286 13.90 -0.52 7.93
N VAL A 287 13.14 -1.17 7.04
CA VAL A 287 11.76 -1.56 7.34
C VAL A 287 11.69 -2.97 7.91
N VAL A 288 10.98 -3.15 9.03
CA VAL A 288 10.64 -4.47 9.56
C VAL A 288 9.11 -4.65 9.47
N ALA A 289 8.67 -5.52 8.58
CA ALA A 289 7.24 -5.67 8.30
C ALA A 289 6.72 -7.09 8.53
N SER A 290 5.49 -7.16 9.06
CA SER A 290 4.74 -8.42 9.07
C SER A 290 4.52 -8.91 7.65
N HIS A 291 4.88 -10.17 7.36
CA HIS A 291 4.64 -10.76 6.05
C HIS A 291 3.16 -10.77 5.65
N ALA A 292 2.25 -10.59 6.62
CA ALA A 292 0.81 -10.55 6.40
C ALA A 292 0.30 -9.25 5.76
N CYS A 293 1.07 -8.15 5.81
CA CYS A 293 0.70 -6.90 5.17
C CYS A 293 0.76 -7.03 3.65
N GLY A 294 -0.22 -6.49 2.95
CA GLY A 294 -0.36 -6.69 1.51
C GLY A 294 0.81 -6.20 0.66
N SER A 295 1.47 -5.11 1.05
CA SER A 295 2.64 -4.55 0.36
C SER A 295 3.96 -5.23 0.74
N ALA A 296 4.04 -5.80 1.95
CA ALA A 296 5.29 -6.29 2.51
C ALA A 296 6.02 -7.33 1.62
N PRO A 297 5.34 -8.35 1.02
CA PRO A 297 6.02 -9.34 0.19
C PRO A 297 6.61 -8.78 -1.11
N TRP A 298 6.19 -7.60 -1.56
CA TRP A 298 6.69 -6.97 -2.78
C TRP A 298 7.70 -5.86 -2.52
N LEU A 299 7.47 -5.08 -1.47
CA LEU A 299 8.27 -3.90 -1.18
C LEU A 299 9.47 -4.21 -0.28
N VAL A 300 9.34 -5.17 0.65
CA VAL A 300 10.41 -5.53 1.58
C VAL A 300 11.15 -6.75 1.06
N LYS A 301 12.38 -6.53 0.63
CA LYS A 301 13.33 -7.58 0.21
C LYS A 301 14.23 -7.94 1.41
N PRO A 302 14.09 -9.15 1.98
CA PRO A 302 14.82 -9.54 3.19
C PRO A 302 16.33 -9.39 3.03
N SER A 303 16.99 -8.73 3.99
CA SER A 303 18.42 -8.42 4.04
C SER A 303 18.94 -7.45 2.96
N GLU A 304 18.08 -6.98 2.05
CA GLU A 304 18.42 -5.95 1.07
C GLU A 304 17.98 -4.55 1.50
N ASN A 305 16.68 -4.36 1.82
CA ASN A 305 16.10 -3.08 2.21
C ASN A 305 15.32 -3.12 3.53
N GLY A 306 15.26 -4.29 4.18
CA GLY A 306 14.52 -4.50 5.41
C GLY A 306 14.43 -5.97 5.78
N PHE A 307 13.48 -6.29 6.65
CA PHE A 307 13.19 -7.65 7.06
C PHE A 307 11.68 -7.91 7.10
N LEU A 308 11.31 -9.15 6.77
CA LEU A 308 10.00 -9.69 7.09
C LEU A 308 10.06 -10.44 8.42
N PHE A 309 8.94 -10.44 9.16
CA PHE A 309 8.77 -11.29 10.31
C PHE A 309 7.46 -12.09 10.23
N GLU A 310 7.40 -13.24 10.92
CA GLU A 310 6.22 -14.10 10.91
C GLU A 310 5.08 -13.45 11.70
N SER A 311 3.97 -13.19 11.03
CA SER A 311 2.79 -12.50 11.61
C SER A 311 2.31 -13.20 12.88
N GLY A 312 2.11 -12.43 13.94
CA GLY A 312 1.67 -12.93 15.24
C GLY A 312 2.79 -13.39 16.17
N ARG A 313 4.04 -13.51 15.69
CA ARG A 313 5.18 -13.97 16.49
C ARG A 313 6.10 -12.82 16.89
N PHE A 314 5.97 -12.32 18.12
CA PHE A 314 6.82 -11.23 18.61
C PHE A 314 8.30 -11.60 18.64
N LYS A 315 8.66 -12.87 18.87
CA LYS A 315 10.07 -13.31 18.88
C LYS A 315 10.72 -13.15 17.50
N SER A 316 9.98 -13.48 16.43
CA SER A 316 10.43 -13.23 15.06
C SER A 316 10.68 -11.72 14.80
N LEU A 317 9.82 -10.85 15.31
CA LEU A 317 10.00 -9.40 15.27
C LEU A 317 11.20 -8.96 16.12
N TYR A 318 11.34 -9.48 17.33
CA TYR A 318 12.46 -9.20 18.24
C TYR A 318 13.81 -9.51 17.58
N ASP A 319 13.97 -10.68 16.97
CA ASP A 319 15.23 -11.09 16.35
C ASP A 319 15.67 -10.12 15.25
N LYS A 320 14.73 -9.58 14.46
CA LYS A 320 15.02 -8.58 13.43
C LYS A 320 15.37 -7.22 14.03
N LEU A 321 14.63 -6.77 15.05
CA LEU A 321 14.90 -5.52 15.75
C LEU A 321 16.23 -5.57 16.51
N TYR A 322 16.51 -6.68 17.19
CA TYR A 322 17.80 -6.88 17.87
C TYR A 322 18.96 -6.66 16.92
N ARG A 323 18.93 -7.33 15.77
CA ARG A 323 19.95 -7.20 14.74
C ARG A 323 20.13 -5.77 14.25
N LEU A 324 19.02 -5.04 13.99
CA LEU A 324 19.09 -3.66 13.51
C LEU A 324 19.51 -2.68 14.61
N CYS A 325 19.10 -2.87 15.85
CA CYS A 325 19.50 -1.99 16.95
C CYS A 325 20.97 -2.16 17.36
N THR A 326 21.56 -3.35 17.13
CA THR A 326 22.94 -3.64 17.49
C THR A 326 23.94 -3.47 16.34
N ASP A 327 23.47 -3.44 15.09
CA ASP A 327 24.28 -3.25 13.88
C ASP A 327 23.81 -2.01 13.12
N ARG A 328 24.44 -0.88 13.39
CA ARG A 328 24.10 0.43 12.80
C ARG A 328 24.47 0.51 11.32
N GLU A 329 25.55 -0.11 10.91
CA GLU A 329 25.99 -0.14 9.51
C GLU A 329 25.00 -0.93 8.67
N LEU A 330 24.53 -2.07 9.16
CA LEU A 330 23.45 -2.82 8.54
C LEU A 330 22.19 -1.97 8.40
N THR A 331 21.80 -1.28 9.46
CA THR A 331 20.55 -0.47 9.47
C THR A 331 20.63 0.67 8.46
N GLU A 332 21.76 1.39 8.39
CA GLU A 332 21.97 2.44 7.39
C GLU A 332 21.99 1.86 5.98
N ARG A 333 22.70 0.76 5.74
CA ARG A 333 22.78 0.11 4.43
C ARG A 333 21.41 -0.32 3.92
N LEU A 334 20.58 -0.91 4.79
CA LEU A 334 19.21 -1.29 4.42
C LEU A 334 18.34 -0.06 4.12
N GLY A 335 18.47 1.00 4.91
CA GLY A 335 17.76 2.26 4.69
C GLY A 335 18.12 2.91 3.35
N ARG A 336 19.39 2.93 2.97
CA ARG A 336 19.84 3.41 1.65
C ARG A 336 19.24 2.59 0.51
N LYS A 337 19.29 1.27 0.60
CA LYS A 337 18.69 0.37 -0.40
C LYS A 337 17.18 0.52 -0.49
N ALA A 338 16.51 0.76 0.64
CA ALA A 338 15.09 1.08 0.69
C ALA A 338 14.78 2.36 -0.10
N TYR A 339 15.52 3.43 0.18
CA TYR A 339 15.37 4.71 -0.50
C TYR A 339 15.55 4.58 -2.02
N HIS A 340 16.63 3.95 -2.48
CA HIS A 340 16.90 3.72 -3.91
C HIS A 340 15.80 2.94 -4.60
N GLN A 341 15.34 1.83 -4.01
CA GLN A 341 14.24 1.04 -4.59
C GLN A 341 12.99 1.87 -4.83
N MET A 342 12.67 2.78 -3.90
CA MET A 342 11.48 3.63 -4.05
C MET A 342 11.69 4.72 -5.10
N GLN A 343 12.89 5.29 -5.20
CA GLN A 343 13.20 6.31 -6.22
C GLN A 343 13.27 5.72 -7.64
N GLU A 344 13.72 4.49 -7.80
CA GLU A 344 14.04 3.91 -9.10
C GLU A 344 12.95 2.97 -9.64
N VAL A 345 12.23 2.26 -8.75
CA VAL A 345 11.34 1.18 -9.17
C VAL A 345 9.89 1.40 -8.72
N TRP A 346 9.67 1.63 -7.42
CA TRP A 346 8.33 1.73 -6.85
C TRP A 346 7.90 3.18 -6.65
N ASN A 347 7.72 3.92 -7.74
CA ASN A 347 7.33 5.33 -7.69
C ASN A 347 6.19 5.63 -8.69
N PRO A 348 5.50 6.77 -8.54
CA PRO A 348 4.38 7.16 -9.40
C PRO A 348 4.77 7.27 -10.87
N THR A 349 5.96 7.79 -11.17
CA THR A 349 6.46 8.00 -12.54
C THR A 349 6.62 6.67 -13.29
N VAL A 350 7.28 5.69 -12.64
CA VAL A 350 7.44 4.34 -13.21
C VAL A 350 6.09 3.64 -13.34
N ALA A 351 5.22 3.74 -12.32
CA ALA A 351 3.91 3.11 -12.37
C ALA A 351 3.04 3.66 -13.50
N ALA A 352 3.01 4.98 -13.69
CA ALA A 352 2.26 5.63 -14.77
C ALA A 352 2.83 5.26 -16.15
N GLY A 353 4.14 5.34 -16.34
CA GLY A 353 4.80 4.97 -17.60
C GLY A 353 4.49 3.52 -17.99
N ARG A 354 4.57 2.58 -17.04
CA ARG A 354 4.25 1.17 -17.31
C ARG A 354 2.76 0.93 -17.58
N ILE A 355 1.84 1.69 -16.96
CA ILE A 355 0.41 1.63 -17.31
C ILE A 355 0.21 2.04 -18.76
N ILE A 356 0.83 3.14 -19.19
CA ILE A 356 0.72 3.64 -20.57
C ILE A 356 1.32 2.65 -21.56
N GLU A 357 2.56 2.20 -21.33
CA GLU A 357 3.26 1.24 -22.17
C GLU A 357 2.49 -0.10 -22.31
N MET A 358 2.08 -0.69 -21.19
CA MET A 358 1.29 -1.92 -21.20
C MET A 358 -0.05 -1.73 -21.89
N SER A 359 -0.69 -0.57 -21.73
CA SER A 359 -1.95 -0.27 -22.39
C SER A 359 -1.80 -0.22 -23.89
N VAL A 360 -0.75 0.43 -24.40
CA VAL A 360 -0.43 0.49 -25.84
C VAL A 360 -0.17 -0.92 -26.37
N ALA A 361 0.68 -1.70 -25.71
CA ALA A 361 0.97 -3.07 -26.11
C ALA A 361 -0.31 -3.95 -26.16
N LEU A 362 -1.15 -3.90 -25.12
CA LEU A 362 -2.38 -4.70 -25.08
C LEU A 362 -3.43 -4.27 -26.12
N LEU A 363 -3.47 -2.99 -26.48
CA LEU A 363 -4.35 -2.49 -27.55
C LEU A 363 -3.87 -2.92 -28.95
N ASN A 364 -2.55 -3.11 -29.12
CA ASN A 364 -1.93 -3.59 -30.36
C ASN A 364 -1.80 -5.13 -30.39
N GLU A 365 -2.36 -5.85 -29.42
CA GLU A 365 -2.23 -7.30 -29.26
C GLU A 365 -0.77 -7.78 -29.07
N GLU A 366 0.07 -6.89 -28.55
CA GLU A 366 1.47 -7.15 -28.21
C GLU A 366 1.62 -7.55 -26.73
N THR A 367 2.78 -8.08 -26.38
CA THR A 367 3.10 -8.46 -25.00
C THR A 367 4.25 -7.61 -24.46
N VAL A 368 4.06 -7.07 -23.27
CA VAL A 368 5.11 -6.45 -22.49
C VAL A 368 5.19 -7.15 -21.11
N ALA A 369 6.38 -7.38 -20.63
CA ALA A 369 6.61 -8.00 -19.32
C ALA A 369 7.69 -7.25 -18.56
N TYR A 370 7.48 -7.06 -17.29
CA TYR A 370 8.45 -6.47 -16.36
C TYR A 370 8.90 -7.54 -15.38
N GLU A 371 10.20 -7.59 -15.07
CA GLU A 371 10.76 -8.56 -14.13
C GLU A 371 10.30 -8.28 -12.67
N ASP A 372 10.31 -7.01 -12.25
CA ASP A 372 9.90 -6.59 -10.91
C ASP A 372 9.25 -5.18 -10.95
N GLY A 373 8.69 -4.77 -9.81
CA GLY A 373 8.04 -3.47 -9.67
C GLY A 373 6.58 -3.45 -10.12
N PRO A 374 5.99 -2.26 -10.28
CA PRO A 374 4.61 -2.12 -10.73
C PRO A 374 4.37 -2.81 -12.08
N LEU A 375 3.21 -3.40 -12.27
CA LEU A 375 2.76 -4.15 -13.44
C LEU A 375 3.54 -5.43 -13.78
N SER A 376 4.54 -5.83 -13.01
CA SER A 376 5.11 -7.17 -13.14
C SER A 376 4.08 -8.24 -12.69
N PRO A 377 4.18 -9.50 -13.18
CA PRO A 377 3.24 -10.55 -12.82
C PRO A 377 3.16 -10.76 -11.30
N ALA A 378 1.94 -10.81 -10.75
CA ALA A 378 1.73 -11.06 -9.34
C ALA A 378 1.72 -12.56 -9.04
N PRO A 379 2.66 -13.10 -8.24
CA PRO A 379 2.67 -14.50 -7.88
C PRO A 379 1.48 -14.85 -6.97
N VAL A 380 1.03 -16.11 -7.03
CA VAL A 380 -0.02 -16.62 -6.15
C VAL A 380 0.59 -16.99 -4.80
N LEU A 381 0.51 -16.10 -3.83
CA LEU A 381 1.02 -16.32 -2.48
C LEU A 381 -0.07 -16.88 -1.55
N LYS A 382 0.24 -17.95 -0.82
CA LYS A 382 -0.61 -18.45 0.28
C LYS A 382 -0.34 -17.62 1.55
N ASN A 383 -1.31 -17.51 2.46
CA ASN A 383 -1.10 -16.77 3.73
C ASN A 383 0.09 -17.29 4.57
N HIS A 384 0.44 -18.56 4.44
CA HIS A 384 1.52 -19.21 5.21
C HIS A 384 2.80 -19.46 4.36
N TRP A 385 3.05 -18.60 3.33
CA TRP A 385 4.22 -18.74 2.48
C TRP A 385 5.53 -18.44 3.21
N TYR A 386 5.47 -17.57 4.21
CA TYR A 386 6.61 -17.18 5.02
C TYR A 386 6.58 -17.87 6.39
N LYS A 387 7.65 -18.58 6.70
CA LYS A 387 7.94 -19.11 8.03
C LYS A 387 9.40 -18.80 8.35
N GLU A 388 9.70 -18.52 9.61
CA GLU A 388 11.06 -18.29 10.05
C GLU A 388 11.92 -19.55 9.83
N GLY A 389 13.12 -19.38 9.26
CA GLY A 389 14.03 -20.49 8.94
C GLY A 389 13.82 -21.15 7.57
N THR A 390 12.93 -20.63 6.71
CA THR A 390 12.71 -21.14 5.35
C THR A 390 13.26 -20.25 4.22
N LEU A 391 14.03 -19.22 4.55
CA LEU A 391 14.75 -18.36 3.59
C LEU A 391 16.25 -18.42 3.87
#